data_b7f2d5049b30703a047532f5bd96b115
#
_entry.id   b7f2d5049b30703a047532f5bd96b115
#
_cell.length_a   1.000
_cell.length_b   1.000
_cell.length_c   1.000
_cell.angle_alpha   90.00
_cell.angle_beta   90.00
_cell.angle_gamma   90.00
#
_symmetry.space_group_name_H-M   'P 1'
#
loop_
_entity.id
_entity.type
_entity.pdbx_description
1 polymer ?
#
loop_
_entity_poly.entity_id
_entity_poly.type
_entity_poly.pdbx_seq_one_letter_code
_entity_poly.pdbx_strand_id
1 'polypeptide(L)'
;MKKYADMTTAELLCEKELLQKRYDEKKSLGLKLDISRGKPCPEQLALSLPLLDIVNSETKNFKCESGFDTRNYGVVEGIPECRRLFAEILDAEPDEVIVTGNSSLNLFYDLIAHAVCHGVPGGRPWSECKERKLLCPAPGYDRHFAVGEYFGFELITVPMKSDGPDMDTVEQLVKDPTVKGIVCVPKYSNPGGVSYSEEVVERFARLCPAAPDFRIFWDNAYVVHDLYPNGEKDEVPSVLKMAKQFEHEDMIYMLASTSKITFPSAGLAAMAASKTNIADLKRMLSFQNIGPDKINQLRHALFFKNKEGVLKHMAKQAEIIRPKFEGMLAVLKAELSGLGIASWNEPRGGYFIAAELLPGTAKRTVALCKEAGLTLTGAGSVYPYGKDPADSVLRIAPTFAPISEIPAAAELFCISARLAAAEKLLSEREG
;
A
#
# COMPACT_ATOMS: atom_id res chain seq x y z
N MET A 1 -9.38 17.34 27.47
CA MET A 1 -9.55 16.19 28.41
C MET A 1 -8.24 15.98 29.16
N LYS A 2 -8.27 15.39 30.37
CA LYS A 2 -7.06 15.06 31.15
C LYS A 2 -6.39 13.84 30.50
N LYS A 3 -5.06 13.83 30.38
CA LYS A 3 -4.33 12.67 29.88
C LYS A 3 -4.48 11.48 30.83
N TYR A 4 -4.60 10.27 30.31
CA TYR A 4 -4.76 9.06 31.14
C TYR A 4 -3.57 8.84 32.09
N ALA A 5 -2.36 9.17 31.65
CA ALA A 5 -1.17 9.12 32.51
C ALA A 5 -1.25 10.05 33.75
N ASP A 6 -1.97 11.17 33.64
CA ASP A 6 -2.12 12.18 34.66
C ASP A 6 -3.33 11.92 35.62
N MET A 7 -4.19 10.95 35.27
CA MET A 7 -5.33 10.55 36.11
C MET A 7 -4.88 9.82 37.34
N THR A 8 -5.55 10.02 38.47
CA THR A 8 -5.40 9.17 39.65
C THR A 8 -5.95 7.76 39.41
N THR A 9 -5.60 6.79 40.20
CA THR A 9 -6.16 5.43 40.09
C THR A 9 -7.69 5.43 40.23
N ALA A 10 -8.23 6.24 41.14
CA ALA A 10 -9.70 6.37 41.29
C ALA A 10 -10.38 6.99 40.05
N GLU A 11 -9.78 8.04 39.45
CA GLU A 11 -10.29 8.65 38.24
C GLU A 11 -10.26 7.65 37.04
N LEU A 12 -9.17 6.86 36.96
CA LEU A 12 -9.00 5.87 35.87
C LEU A 12 -9.96 4.68 36.06
N LEU A 13 -10.25 4.26 37.30
CA LEU A 13 -11.28 3.25 37.58
C LEU A 13 -12.68 3.73 37.17
N CYS A 14 -13.04 4.96 37.54
CA CYS A 14 -14.31 5.55 37.13
C CYS A 14 -14.45 5.66 35.61
N GLU A 15 -13.38 6.07 34.93
CA GLU A 15 -13.32 6.11 33.44
C GLU A 15 -13.51 4.70 32.85
N LYS A 16 -12.83 3.69 33.38
CA LYS A 16 -12.96 2.29 32.95
C LYS A 16 -14.40 1.79 33.11
N GLU A 17 -15.05 2.06 34.24
CA GLU A 17 -16.45 1.66 34.49
C GLU A 17 -17.42 2.31 33.47
N LEU A 18 -17.23 3.60 33.19
CA LEU A 18 -18.02 4.31 32.19
C LEU A 18 -17.82 3.72 30.79
N LEU A 19 -16.57 3.45 30.42
CA LEU A 19 -16.22 2.85 29.12
C LEU A 19 -16.76 1.43 29.01
N GLN A 20 -16.68 0.63 30.09
CA GLN A 20 -17.23 -0.73 30.10
C GLN A 20 -18.74 -0.72 29.84
N LYS A 21 -19.47 0.21 30.46
CA LYS A 21 -20.90 0.36 30.20
C LYS A 21 -21.20 0.72 28.75
N ARG A 22 -20.50 1.73 28.21
CA ARG A 22 -20.64 2.12 26.76
C ARG A 22 -20.29 0.94 25.84
N TYR A 23 -19.26 0.17 26.18
CA TYR A 23 -18.83 -0.99 25.42
C TYR A 23 -19.90 -2.10 25.42
N ASP A 24 -20.48 -2.41 26.57
CA ASP A 24 -21.53 -3.43 26.71
C ASP A 24 -22.81 -3.03 25.97
N GLU A 25 -23.16 -1.74 26.02
CA GLU A 25 -24.25 -1.18 25.21
C GLU A 25 -24.00 -1.40 23.71
N LYS A 26 -22.81 -1.07 23.19
CA LYS A 26 -22.46 -1.31 21.77
C LYS A 26 -22.45 -2.77 21.41
N LYS A 27 -21.88 -3.62 22.27
CA LYS A 27 -21.83 -5.09 22.08
C LYS A 27 -23.21 -5.72 22.01
N SER A 28 -24.17 -5.21 22.82
CA SER A 28 -25.55 -5.71 22.83
C SER A 28 -26.32 -5.44 21.52
N LEU A 29 -25.85 -4.50 20.69
CA LEU A 29 -26.46 -4.19 19.39
C LEU A 29 -26.20 -5.27 18.33
N GLY A 30 -25.29 -6.23 18.58
CA GLY A 30 -24.99 -7.30 17.63
C GLY A 30 -24.42 -6.81 16.30
N LEU A 31 -23.59 -5.75 16.32
CA LEU A 31 -23.02 -5.13 15.14
C LEU A 31 -22.20 -6.11 14.29
N LYS A 32 -22.13 -5.84 12.98
CA LYS A 32 -21.29 -6.59 12.03
C LYS A 32 -20.59 -5.59 11.12
N LEU A 33 -19.56 -4.95 11.65
CA LEU A 33 -18.81 -3.89 10.99
C LEU A 33 -17.44 -4.40 10.53
N ASP A 34 -16.95 -3.94 9.36
CA ASP A 34 -15.65 -4.34 8.83
C ASP A 34 -14.89 -3.13 8.27
N ILE A 35 -13.82 -2.74 8.95
CA ILE A 35 -12.85 -1.72 8.51
C ILE A 35 -11.44 -2.31 8.40
N SER A 36 -11.33 -3.62 8.12
CA SER A 36 -10.05 -4.34 8.02
C SER A 36 -9.41 -4.25 6.65
N ARG A 37 -10.21 -4.11 5.58
CA ARG A 37 -9.75 -4.30 4.20
C ARG A 37 -9.83 -3.02 3.37
N GLY A 38 -8.66 -2.54 2.92
CA GLY A 38 -8.54 -1.48 1.93
C GLY A 38 -8.83 -1.98 0.51
N LYS A 39 -10.10 -2.18 0.19
CA LYS A 39 -10.58 -2.54 -1.14
C LYS A 39 -11.64 -1.53 -1.61
N PRO A 40 -11.84 -1.38 -2.94
CA PRO A 40 -12.90 -0.53 -3.46
C PRO A 40 -14.28 -0.98 -2.99
N CYS A 41 -15.13 -0.02 -2.61
CA CYS A 41 -16.54 -0.28 -2.29
C CYS A 41 -17.37 -0.45 -3.58
N PRO A 42 -18.63 -0.96 -3.48
CA PRO A 42 -19.49 -1.15 -4.64
C PRO A 42 -19.68 0.12 -5.49
N GLU A 43 -19.78 1.29 -4.87
CA GLU A 43 -19.95 2.57 -5.54
C GLU A 43 -18.72 2.95 -6.36
N GLN A 44 -17.51 2.67 -5.86
CA GLN A 44 -16.27 2.87 -6.63
C GLN A 44 -16.22 1.92 -7.83
N LEU A 45 -16.58 0.65 -7.64
CA LEU A 45 -16.61 -0.33 -8.75
C LEU A 45 -17.63 0.05 -9.82
N ALA A 46 -18.77 0.61 -9.42
CA ALA A 46 -19.81 1.06 -10.35
C ALA A 46 -19.31 2.14 -11.33
N LEU A 47 -18.36 3.00 -10.94
CA LEU A 47 -17.75 3.98 -11.84
C LEU A 47 -17.02 3.35 -13.01
N SER A 48 -16.60 2.10 -12.88
CA SER A 48 -15.84 1.38 -13.92
C SER A 48 -16.72 0.45 -14.76
N LEU A 49 -18.03 0.31 -14.48
CA LEU A 49 -18.93 -0.56 -15.26
C LEU A 49 -18.93 -0.26 -16.77
N PRO A 50 -18.90 1.02 -17.22
CA PRO A 50 -18.85 1.31 -18.66
C PRO A 50 -17.64 0.70 -19.38
N LEU A 51 -16.56 0.38 -18.64
CA LEU A 51 -15.38 -0.30 -19.19
C LEU A 51 -15.73 -1.69 -19.77
N LEU A 52 -16.75 -2.37 -19.23
CA LEU A 52 -17.17 -3.70 -19.69
C LEU A 52 -17.82 -3.67 -21.09
N ASP A 53 -18.39 -2.52 -21.48
CA ASP A 53 -19.11 -2.37 -22.74
C ASP A 53 -18.25 -1.78 -23.87
N ILE A 54 -17.03 -1.28 -23.55
CA ILE A 54 -16.17 -0.62 -24.56
C ILE A 54 -15.65 -1.60 -25.61
N VAL A 55 -15.31 -2.83 -25.17
CA VAL A 55 -14.86 -3.90 -26.08
C VAL A 55 -15.80 -5.08 -25.88
N ASN A 56 -16.64 -5.32 -26.87
CA ASN A 56 -17.71 -6.33 -26.85
C ASN A 56 -17.87 -6.98 -28.24
N SER A 57 -18.93 -7.78 -28.44
CA SER A 57 -19.19 -8.47 -29.70
C SER A 57 -19.44 -7.54 -30.92
N GLU A 58 -19.82 -6.29 -30.67
CA GLU A 58 -20.08 -5.28 -31.69
C GLU A 58 -18.83 -4.47 -32.07
N THR A 59 -17.72 -4.68 -31.35
CA THR A 59 -16.46 -3.98 -31.63
C THR A 59 -15.93 -4.33 -32.98
N LYS A 60 -15.81 -3.31 -33.86
CA LYS A 60 -15.36 -3.50 -35.28
C LYS A 60 -13.84 -3.53 -35.42
N ASN A 61 -13.11 -2.86 -34.51
CA ASN A 61 -11.66 -2.76 -34.56
C ASN A 61 -11.03 -3.21 -33.25
N PHE A 62 -10.33 -4.34 -33.26
CA PHE A 62 -9.55 -4.89 -32.18
C PHE A 62 -8.05 -4.60 -32.28
N LYS A 63 -7.63 -3.76 -33.23
CA LYS A 63 -6.24 -3.43 -33.46
C LYS A 63 -5.81 -2.31 -32.50
N CYS A 64 -4.66 -2.49 -31.85
CA CYS A 64 -3.97 -1.40 -31.20
C CYS A 64 -3.28 -0.48 -32.22
N GLU A 65 -2.70 0.62 -31.78
CA GLU A 65 -2.06 1.63 -32.64
C GLU A 65 -0.96 1.07 -33.54
N SER A 66 -0.24 0.04 -33.11
CA SER A 66 0.77 -0.64 -33.95
C SER A 66 0.16 -1.51 -35.05
N GLY A 67 -1.17 -1.56 -35.16
CA GLY A 67 -1.90 -2.40 -36.10
C GLY A 67 -2.04 -3.85 -35.69
N PHE A 68 -1.55 -4.22 -34.50
CA PHE A 68 -1.62 -5.57 -33.97
C PHE A 68 -3.04 -5.91 -33.50
N ASP A 69 -3.54 -7.11 -33.83
CA ASP A 69 -4.85 -7.59 -33.37
C ASP A 69 -4.76 -8.08 -31.94
N THR A 70 -5.38 -7.36 -31.00
CA THR A 70 -5.31 -7.62 -29.55
C THR A 70 -5.89 -8.97 -29.12
N ARG A 71 -6.64 -9.64 -30.00
CA ARG A 71 -7.19 -10.98 -29.75
C ARG A 71 -6.18 -12.10 -29.92
N ASN A 72 -4.99 -11.81 -30.48
CA ASN A 72 -4.01 -12.83 -30.84
C ASN A 72 -2.78 -12.81 -29.93
N TYR A 73 -1.93 -13.83 -30.03
CA TYR A 73 -0.65 -13.93 -29.31
C TYR A 73 0.32 -12.81 -29.71
N GLY A 74 1.32 -12.58 -28.86
CA GLY A 74 2.40 -11.63 -29.11
C GLY A 74 2.30 -10.34 -28.29
N VAL A 75 3.21 -9.41 -28.54
CA VAL A 75 3.33 -8.12 -27.83
C VAL A 75 3.50 -8.34 -26.32
N VAL A 76 4.58 -9.01 -25.95
CA VAL A 76 4.88 -9.43 -24.56
C VAL A 76 4.93 -8.24 -23.60
N GLU A 77 5.41 -7.08 -24.08
CA GLU A 77 5.49 -5.83 -23.31
C GLU A 77 4.14 -5.11 -23.10
N GLY A 78 3.09 -5.58 -23.73
CA GLY A 78 1.79 -4.90 -23.74
C GLY A 78 1.63 -3.89 -24.89
N ILE A 79 0.38 -3.47 -25.15
CA ILE A 79 0.06 -2.56 -26.26
C ILE A 79 0.63 -1.15 -26.04
N PRO A 80 1.02 -0.43 -27.12
CA PRO A 80 1.65 0.89 -27.02
C PRO A 80 0.85 1.91 -26.22
N GLU A 81 -0.48 1.91 -26.36
CA GLU A 81 -1.38 2.83 -25.67
C GLU A 81 -1.30 2.68 -24.15
N CYS A 82 -1.27 1.43 -23.66
CA CYS A 82 -1.16 1.17 -22.24
C CYS A 82 0.24 1.47 -21.71
N ARG A 83 1.27 1.18 -22.50
CA ARG A 83 2.65 1.54 -22.13
C ARG A 83 2.80 3.05 -21.97
N ARG A 84 2.27 3.86 -22.89
CA ARG A 84 2.25 5.32 -22.74
C ARG A 84 1.44 5.77 -21.53
N LEU A 85 0.25 5.21 -21.34
CA LEU A 85 -0.58 5.56 -20.19
C LEU A 85 0.17 5.36 -18.86
N PHE A 86 0.81 4.21 -18.68
CA PHE A 86 1.58 3.95 -17.46
C PHE A 86 2.90 4.72 -17.41
N ALA A 87 3.52 5.03 -18.54
CA ALA A 87 4.68 5.92 -18.62
C ALA A 87 4.33 7.32 -18.08
N GLU A 88 3.21 7.89 -18.52
CA GLU A 88 2.70 9.17 -18.01
C GLU A 88 2.38 9.12 -16.50
N ILE A 89 1.82 8.00 -16.00
CA ILE A 89 1.47 7.83 -14.58
C ILE A 89 2.72 7.70 -13.71
N LEU A 90 3.71 6.93 -14.17
CA LEU A 90 4.93 6.61 -13.43
C LEU A 90 6.06 7.63 -13.66
N ASP A 91 5.84 8.59 -14.55
CA ASP A 91 6.85 9.54 -14.99
C ASP A 91 8.12 8.83 -15.49
N ALA A 92 7.95 7.96 -16.50
CA ALA A 92 8.96 7.17 -17.18
C ALA A 92 8.81 7.30 -18.71
N GLU A 93 9.74 6.73 -19.49
CA GLU A 93 9.60 6.67 -20.95
C GLU A 93 8.80 5.42 -21.38
N PRO A 94 8.00 5.47 -22.47
CA PRO A 94 7.19 4.33 -22.90
C PRO A 94 8.00 3.06 -23.21
N ASP A 95 9.26 3.16 -23.61
CA ASP A 95 10.16 2.03 -23.86
C ASP A 95 10.78 1.43 -22.57
N GLU A 96 10.58 2.09 -21.46
CA GLU A 96 10.92 1.62 -20.11
C GLU A 96 9.75 0.97 -19.37
N VAL A 97 8.62 0.78 -20.04
CA VAL A 97 7.40 0.25 -19.39
C VAL A 97 6.97 -1.07 -20.03
N ILE A 98 6.63 -2.02 -19.18
CA ILE A 98 5.93 -3.27 -19.53
C ILE A 98 4.56 -3.25 -18.85
N VAL A 99 3.50 -3.62 -19.56
CA VAL A 99 2.14 -3.78 -19.03
C VAL A 99 1.75 -5.25 -19.11
N THR A 100 1.62 -5.91 -17.97
CA THR A 100 1.28 -7.34 -17.89
C THR A 100 0.67 -7.67 -16.53
N GLY A 101 -0.17 -8.71 -16.49
CA GLY A 101 -0.86 -9.10 -15.25
C GLY A 101 -1.92 -8.07 -14.80
N ASN A 102 -2.43 -8.23 -13.58
CA ASN A 102 -3.55 -7.45 -13.04
C ASN A 102 -3.26 -6.74 -11.70
N SER A 103 -2.12 -7.00 -11.06
CA SER A 103 -1.77 -6.37 -9.79
C SER A 103 -0.26 -6.18 -9.62
N SER A 104 0.13 -5.10 -8.94
CA SER A 104 1.55 -4.85 -8.59
C SER A 104 2.13 -5.95 -7.70
N LEU A 105 1.31 -6.55 -6.83
CA LEU A 105 1.73 -7.67 -5.99
C LEU A 105 2.14 -8.90 -6.82
N ASN A 106 1.44 -9.19 -7.90
CA ASN A 106 1.80 -10.28 -8.81
C ASN A 106 3.16 -9.99 -9.47
N LEU A 107 3.33 -8.75 -9.98
CA LEU A 107 4.62 -8.37 -10.56
C LEU A 107 5.77 -8.42 -9.54
N PHE A 108 5.53 -7.97 -8.31
CA PHE A 108 6.52 -8.08 -7.24
C PHE A 108 6.90 -9.54 -6.97
N TYR A 109 5.91 -10.44 -6.90
CA TYR A 109 6.16 -11.88 -6.76
C TYR A 109 7.00 -12.42 -7.92
N ASP A 110 6.64 -12.10 -9.16
CA ASP A 110 7.34 -12.56 -10.36
C ASP A 110 8.79 -12.04 -10.39
N LEU A 111 9.02 -10.78 -10.03
CA LEU A 111 10.37 -10.19 -9.95
C LEU A 111 11.24 -10.88 -8.88
N ILE A 112 10.69 -11.13 -7.70
CA ILE A 112 11.40 -11.86 -6.64
C ILE A 112 11.67 -13.31 -7.08
N ALA A 113 10.69 -14.00 -7.66
CA ALA A 113 10.86 -15.36 -8.16
C ALA A 113 11.96 -15.42 -9.24
N HIS A 114 11.94 -14.47 -10.19
CA HIS A 114 12.97 -14.37 -11.22
C HIS A 114 14.36 -14.14 -10.63
N ALA A 115 14.49 -13.18 -9.73
CA ALA A 115 15.76 -12.89 -9.07
C ALA A 115 16.28 -14.09 -8.25
N VAL A 116 15.39 -14.81 -7.57
CA VAL A 116 15.77 -16.02 -6.80
C VAL A 116 16.21 -17.15 -7.71
N CYS A 117 15.51 -17.39 -8.82
CA CYS A 117 15.78 -18.54 -9.70
C CYS A 117 16.86 -18.27 -10.76
N HIS A 118 16.93 -17.04 -11.27
CA HIS A 118 17.76 -16.72 -12.46
C HIS A 118 18.72 -15.55 -12.23
N GLY A 119 18.57 -14.80 -11.12
CA GLY A 119 19.31 -13.57 -10.88
C GLY A 119 18.68 -12.36 -11.57
N VAL A 120 19.33 -11.24 -11.42
CA VAL A 120 19.00 -9.96 -12.07
C VAL A 120 20.19 -9.53 -12.93
N PRO A 121 20.05 -8.63 -13.90
CA PRO A 121 21.18 -8.14 -14.69
C PRO A 121 22.36 -7.73 -13.80
N GLY A 122 23.55 -8.25 -14.12
CA GLY A 122 24.77 -8.04 -13.32
C GLY A 122 24.93 -8.92 -12.09
N GLY A 123 23.96 -9.78 -11.78
CA GLY A 123 23.99 -10.70 -10.64
C GLY A 123 23.86 -12.17 -11.00
N ARG A 124 23.97 -13.02 -9.99
CA ARG A 124 23.68 -14.46 -10.05
C ARG A 124 22.36 -14.76 -9.35
N PRO A 125 21.79 -15.97 -9.54
CA PRO A 125 20.58 -16.38 -8.82
C PRO A 125 20.71 -16.16 -7.32
N TRP A 126 19.70 -15.47 -6.72
CA TRP A 126 19.75 -15.22 -5.28
C TRP A 126 19.60 -16.51 -4.45
N SER A 127 19.08 -17.58 -5.05
CA SER A 127 19.07 -18.92 -4.44
C SER A 127 20.48 -19.46 -4.13
N GLU A 128 21.49 -19.01 -4.86
CA GLU A 128 22.89 -19.38 -4.61
C GLU A 128 23.50 -18.61 -3.43
N CYS A 129 22.85 -17.54 -2.97
CA CYS A 129 23.30 -16.81 -1.79
C CYS A 129 22.89 -17.59 -0.53
N LYS A 130 23.89 -17.92 0.30
CA LYS A 130 23.66 -18.63 1.56
C LYS A 130 22.72 -17.87 2.51
N GLU A 131 22.86 -16.57 2.53
CA GLU A 131 22.01 -15.64 3.27
C GLU A 131 21.48 -14.57 2.32
N ARG A 132 20.22 -14.20 2.47
CA ARG A 132 19.60 -13.12 1.69
C ARG A 132 18.61 -12.36 2.55
N LYS A 133 18.74 -11.05 2.57
CA LYS A 133 17.95 -10.13 3.38
C LYS A 133 17.15 -9.18 2.49
N LEU A 134 15.92 -8.87 2.94
CA LEU A 134 15.05 -7.88 2.33
C LEU A 134 14.76 -6.80 3.37
N LEU A 135 15.03 -5.55 3.04
CA LEU A 135 14.67 -4.42 3.88
C LEU A 135 13.18 -4.12 3.75
N CYS A 136 12.52 -3.97 4.89
CA CYS A 136 11.08 -3.84 5.02
C CYS A 136 10.76 -2.59 5.84
N PRO A 137 10.54 -1.42 5.19
CA PRO A 137 10.00 -0.25 5.88
C PRO A 137 8.68 -0.61 6.58
N ALA A 138 8.62 -0.40 7.90
CA ALA A 138 7.47 -0.77 8.72
C ALA A 138 7.14 0.33 9.75
N PRO A 139 5.82 0.54 10.02
CA PRO A 139 4.69 -0.25 9.52
C PRO A 139 4.54 -0.18 7.99
N GLY A 140 4.22 -1.31 7.35
CA GLY A 140 4.21 -1.47 5.89
C GLY A 140 3.16 -2.47 5.39
N TYR A 141 3.23 -2.79 4.09
CA TYR A 141 2.26 -3.69 3.46
C TYR A 141 2.60 -5.17 3.73
N ASP A 142 1.75 -5.82 4.50
CA ASP A 142 1.88 -7.21 4.94
C ASP A 142 2.14 -8.23 3.82
N ARG A 143 1.58 -8.00 2.63
CA ARG A 143 1.76 -8.92 1.50
C ARG A 143 3.16 -8.89 0.91
N HIS A 144 3.82 -7.73 0.90
CA HIS A 144 5.22 -7.65 0.49
C HIS A 144 6.12 -8.47 1.42
N PHE A 145 5.88 -8.37 2.73
CA PHE A 145 6.61 -9.15 3.74
C PHE A 145 6.39 -10.64 3.55
N ALA A 146 5.11 -11.05 3.36
CA ALA A 146 4.77 -12.45 3.13
C ALA A 146 5.44 -13.04 1.87
N VAL A 147 5.60 -12.26 0.79
CA VAL A 147 6.34 -12.69 -0.40
C VAL A 147 7.82 -12.89 -0.07
N GLY A 148 8.45 -11.93 0.63
CA GLY A 148 9.85 -12.06 1.07
C GLY A 148 10.07 -13.31 1.94
N GLU A 149 9.21 -13.52 2.92
CA GLU A 149 9.24 -14.69 3.82
C GLU A 149 9.06 -16.00 3.03
N TYR A 150 8.09 -16.05 2.10
CA TYR A 150 7.83 -17.21 1.25
C TYR A 150 9.04 -17.63 0.43
N PHE A 151 9.82 -16.67 -0.07
CA PHE A 151 11.07 -16.94 -0.80
C PHE A 151 12.28 -17.09 0.11
N GLY A 152 12.10 -17.16 1.42
CA GLY A 152 13.15 -17.44 2.40
C GLY A 152 14.13 -16.29 2.61
N PHE A 153 13.69 -15.05 2.48
CA PHE A 153 14.46 -13.89 2.90
C PHE A 153 14.37 -13.71 4.43
N GLU A 154 15.47 -13.30 5.04
CA GLU A 154 15.43 -12.65 6.33
C GLU A 154 14.89 -11.24 6.14
N LEU A 155 13.78 -10.93 6.80
CA LEU A 155 13.14 -9.63 6.71
C LEU A 155 13.70 -8.70 7.78
N ILE A 156 14.30 -7.60 7.35
CA ILE A 156 14.89 -6.60 8.24
C ILE A 156 13.97 -5.39 8.30
N THR A 157 13.44 -5.11 9.47
CA THR A 157 12.60 -3.93 9.70
C THR A 157 13.41 -2.65 9.59
N VAL A 158 12.94 -1.71 8.79
CA VAL A 158 13.43 -0.33 8.72
C VAL A 158 12.35 0.59 9.29
N PRO A 159 12.66 1.44 10.29
CA PRO A 159 11.67 2.36 10.83
C PRO A 159 11.14 3.33 9.77
N MET A 160 9.83 3.61 9.80
CA MET A 160 9.23 4.69 9.02
C MET A 160 9.28 6.00 9.81
N LYS A 161 9.65 7.10 9.12
CA LYS A 161 9.56 8.48 9.59
C LYS A 161 8.36 9.19 8.94
N SER A 162 8.18 10.47 9.23
CA SER A 162 7.06 11.27 8.70
C SER A 162 7.13 11.53 7.20
N ASP A 163 8.28 11.33 6.57
CA ASP A 163 8.60 11.66 5.19
C ASP A 163 9.19 10.49 4.38
N GLY A 164 9.15 9.27 4.95
CA GLY A 164 9.64 8.05 4.32
C GLY A 164 10.33 7.11 5.31
N PRO A 165 11.05 6.08 4.85
CA PRO A 165 11.85 5.24 5.72
C PRO A 165 13.05 5.99 6.30
N ASP A 166 13.55 5.52 7.43
CA ASP A 166 14.79 6.03 8.00
C ASP A 166 15.99 5.71 7.09
N MET A 167 16.35 6.70 6.26
CA MET A 167 17.40 6.53 5.27
C MET A 167 18.78 6.32 5.87
N ASP A 168 19.06 6.83 7.09
CA ASP A 168 20.33 6.56 7.79
C ASP A 168 20.45 5.06 8.08
N THR A 169 19.37 4.45 8.53
CA THR A 169 19.27 3.00 8.72
C THR A 169 19.41 2.24 7.41
N VAL A 170 18.73 2.68 6.33
CA VAL A 170 18.84 2.04 5.01
C VAL A 170 20.28 2.06 4.50
N GLU A 171 20.92 3.24 4.49
CA GLU A 171 22.29 3.42 4.01
C GLU A 171 23.33 2.61 4.80
N GLN A 172 23.06 2.39 6.09
CA GLN A 172 23.90 1.53 6.91
C GLN A 172 23.70 0.03 6.55
N LEU A 173 22.44 -0.40 6.41
CA LEU A 173 22.10 -1.80 6.17
C LEU A 173 22.53 -2.29 4.78
N VAL A 174 22.47 -1.46 3.74
CA VAL A 174 22.88 -1.84 2.39
C VAL A 174 24.38 -2.05 2.22
N LYS A 175 25.19 -1.74 3.24
CA LYS A 175 26.63 -2.10 3.29
C LYS A 175 26.85 -3.60 3.52
N ASP A 176 25.84 -4.32 3.94
CA ASP A 176 25.86 -5.78 4.02
C ASP A 176 25.54 -6.37 2.64
N PRO A 177 26.46 -7.12 2.00
CA PRO A 177 26.26 -7.70 0.67
C PRO A 177 25.19 -8.79 0.63
N THR A 178 24.68 -9.25 1.76
CA THR A 178 23.55 -10.18 1.85
C THR A 178 22.20 -9.49 1.71
N VAL A 179 22.14 -8.16 1.82
CA VAL A 179 20.93 -7.35 1.59
C VAL A 179 20.71 -7.24 0.08
N LYS A 180 19.63 -7.87 -0.41
CA LYS A 180 19.32 -7.99 -1.84
C LYS A 180 18.30 -6.98 -2.34
N GLY A 181 17.58 -6.33 -1.45
CA GLY A 181 16.63 -5.32 -1.86
C GLY A 181 15.89 -4.66 -0.72
N ILE A 182 15.07 -3.69 -1.12
CA ILE A 182 14.11 -3.00 -0.27
C ILE A 182 12.78 -2.88 -1.00
N VAL A 183 11.65 -3.02 -0.29
CA VAL A 183 10.32 -2.85 -0.89
C VAL A 183 9.61 -1.64 -0.28
N CYS A 184 9.22 -0.70 -1.12
CA CYS A 184 8.69 0.60 -0.74
C CYS A 184 7.28 0.84 -1.31
N VAL A 185 6.44 1.57 -0.55
CA VAL A 185 5.18 2.15 -1.04
C VAL A 185 5.30 3.67 -0.86
N PRO A 186 5.78 4.39 -1.89
CA PRO A 186 6.33 5.74 -1.71
C PRO A 186 5.28 6.84 -1.57
N LYS A 187 4.09 6.66 -2.07
CA LYS A 187 3.01 7.66 -1.97
C LYS A 187 1.84 7.06 -1.20
N TYR A 188 1.36 7.80 -0.18
CA TYR A 188 0.25 7.37 0.68
C TYR A 188 0.42 5.94 1.20
N SER A 189 1.58 5.67 1.80
CA SER A 189 2.03 4.34 2.21
C SER A 189 0.97 3.56 3.00
N ASN A 190 0.97 2.25 2.84
CA ASN A 190 0.09 1.35 3.58
C ASN A 190 0.83 0.81 4.82
N PRO A 191 0.36 1.10 6.07
CA PRO A 191 -0.84 1.84 6.43
C PRO A 191 -0.61 3.33 6.72
N GLY A 192 0.64 3.79 6.75
CA GLY A 192 1.04 5.06 7.34
C GLY A 192 0.49 6.32 6.65
N GLY A 193 0.04 6.21 5.40
CA GLY A 193 -0.37 7.38 4.61
C GLY A 193 0.77 8.35 4.31
N VAL A 194 2.01 7.95 4.60
CA VAL A 194 3.22 8.75 4.38
C VAL A 194 3.54 8.79 2.89
N SER A 195 3.88 9.97 2.39
CA SER A 195 4.47 10.16 1.07
C SER A 195 5.94 10.54 1.22
N TYR A 196 6.81 9.92 0.42
CA TYR A 196 8.25 10.15 0.53
C TYR A 196 8.61 11.55 0.04
N SER A 197 9.44 12.25 0.80
CA SER A 197 9.96 13.55 0.42
C SER A 197 10.95 13.44 -0.76
N GLU A 198 11.17 14.56 -1.44
CA GLU A 198 12.17 14.63 -2.51
C GLU A 198 13.57 14.24 -2.00
N GLU A 199 13.92 14.65 -0.78
CA GLU A 199 15.19 14.27 -0.14
C GLU A 199 15.31 12.76 0.04
N VAL A 200 14.27 12.10 0.51
CA VAL A 200 14.24 10.63 0.66
C VAL A 200 14.38 9.94 -0.69
N VAL A 201 13.68 10.42 -1.74
CA VAL A 201 13.78 9.86 -3.09
C VAL A 201 15.20 10.06 -3.66
N GLU A 202 15.82 11.23 -3.44
CA GLU A 202 17.19 11.50 -3.87
C GLU A 202 18.19 10.57 -3.15
N ARG A 203 18.03 10.35 -1.85
CA ARG A 203 18.87 9.40 -1.10
C ARG A 203 18.74 7.97 -1.63
N PHE A 204 17.54 7.53 -2.03
CA PHE A 204 17.36 6.25 -2.74
C PHE A 204 18.09 6.23 -4.07
N ALA A 205 17.99 7.30 -4.86
CA ALA A 205 18.64 7.39 -6.17
C ALA A 205 20.17 7.35 -6.09
N ARG A 206 20.74 7.89 -5.00
CA ARG A 206 22.20 7.92 -4.74
C ARG A 206 22.73 6.69 -4.00
N LEU A 207 21.85 5.75 -3.62
CA LEU A 207 22.25 4.62 -2.80
C LEU A 207 23.37 3.80 -3.46
N CYS A 208 24.39 3.43 -2.68
CA CYS A 208 25.52 2.62 -3.12
C CYS A 208 25.59 1.31 -2.32
N PRO A 209 24.78 0.32 -2.66
CA PRO A 209 24.76 -0.97 -1.96
C PRO A 209 26.06 -1.76 -2.19
N ALA A 210 26.49 -2.54 -1.17
CA ALA A 210 27.59 -3.48 -1.32
C ALA A 210 27.25 -4.67 -2.24
N ALA A 211 25.95 -5.02 -2.36
CA ALA A 211 25.49 -6.04 -3.30
C ALA A 211 25.26 -5.42 -4.69
N PRO A 212 25.99 -5.82 -5.75
CA PRO A 212 25.83 -5.27 -7.11
C PRO A 212 24.48 -5.64 -7.73
N ASP A 213 23.84 -6.66 -7.19
CA ASP A 213 22.53 -7.17 -7.59
C ASP A 213 21.39 -6.68 -6.68
N PHE A 214 21.62 -5.65 -5.86
CA PHE A 214 20.59 -5.01 -5.04
C PHE A 214 19.48 -4.38 -5.88
N ARG A 215 18.22 -4.51 -5.44
CA ARG A 215 17.06 -3.91 -6.13
C ARG A 215 16.14 -3.15 -5.19
N ILE A 216 15.58 -2.05 -5.70
CA ILE A 216 14.55 -1.23 -5.06
C ILE A 216 13.22 -1.55 -5.74
N PHE A 217 12.30 -2.17 -5.01
CA PHE A 217 10.93 -2.45 -5.46
C PHE A 217 10.04 -1.31 -5.00
N TRP A 218 9.63 -0.46 -5.94
CA TRP A 218 8.95 0.81 -5.70
C TRP A 218 7.48 0.67 -6.12
N ASP A 219 6.61 0.23 -5.20
CA ASP A 219 5.20 -0.03 -5.48
C ASP A 219 4.37 1.25 -5.39
N ASN A 220 4.05 1.82 -6.55
CA ASN A 220 3.19 3.00 -6.70
C ASN A 220 1.70 2.64 -6.64
N ALA A 221 1.28 1.82 -5.69
CA ALA A 221 -0.10 1.36 -5.54
C ALA A 221 -1.11 2.52 -5.40
N TYR A 222 -0.66 3.69 -4.93
CA TYR A 222 -1.51 4.85 -4.65
C TYR A 222 -1.09 6.11 -5.40
N VAL A 223 -0.34 6.02 -6.48
CA VAL A 223 0.23 7.16 -7.23
C VAL A 223 -0.79 8.21 -7.67
N VAL A 224 -2.04 7.81 -7.92
CA VAL A 224 -3.17 8.67 -8.36
C VAL A 224 -4.34 8.71 -7.37
N HIS A 225 -4.13 8.33 -6.11
CA HIS A 225 -5.20 8.15 -5.12
C HIS A 225 -5.32 9.34 -4.16
N ASP A 226 -5.34 10.54 -4.72
CA ASP A 226 -5.52 11.77 -3.94
C ASP A 226 -6.97 11.87 -3.42
N LEU A 227 -7.16 12.14 -2.11
CA LEU A 227 -8.48 12.41 -1.53
C LEU A 227 -8.98 13.82 -1.87
N TYR A 228 -8.07 14.73 -2.12
CA TYR A 228 -8.34 16.14 -2.42
C TYR A 228 -7.73 16.53 -3.78
N PRO A 229 -8.27 16.01 -4.92
CA PRO A 229 -7.63 16.17 -6.24
C PRO A 229 -7.52 17.63 -6.70
N ASN A 230 -8.38 18.52 -6.19
CA ASN A 230 -8.36 19.96 -6.48
C ASN A 230 -7.75 20.80 -5.32
N GLY A 231 -7.22 20.14 -4.29
CA GLY A 231 -6.64 20.76 -3.10
C GLY A 231 -5.19 20.37 -2.90
N GLU A 232 -4.78 20.32 -1.64
CA GLU A 232 -3.45 19.86 -1.27
C GLU A 232 -3.32 18.34 -1.52
N LYS A 233 -2.34 17.98 -2.31
CA LYS A 233 -1.96 16.60 -2.61
C LYS A 233 -0.46 16.43 -2.45
N ASP A 234 -0.04 15.21 -2.17
CA ASP A 234 1.37 14.92 -2.10
C ASP A 234 1.92 14.63 -3.50
N GLU A 235 3.14 15.03 -3.75
CA GLU A 235 3.89 14.72 -4.96
C GLU A 235 5.16 13.96 -4.59
N VAL A 236 5.43 12.87 -5.29
CA VAL A 236 6.63 12.06 -5.11
C VAL A 236 7.35 12.01 -6.45
N PRO A 237 8.60 12.49 -6.52
CA PRO A 237 9.38 12.45 -7.76
C PRO A 237 9.59 11.03 -8.28
N SER A 238 9.83 10.89 -9.58
CA SER A 238 10.20 9.60 -10.18
C SER A 238 11.59 9.18 -9.72
N VAL A 239 11.67 8.14 -8.91
CA VAL A 239 12.95 7.57 -8.45
C VAL A 239 13.77 7.05 -9.62
N LEU A 240 13.16 6.53 -10.69
CA LEU A 240 13.85 6.06 -11.88
C LEU A 240 14.54 7.21 -12.63
N LYS A 241 13.83 8.33 -12.84
CA LYS A 241 14.43 9.53 -13.46
C LYS A 241 15.55 10.11 -12.62
N MET A 242 15.36 10.11 -11.31
CA MET A 242 16.37 10.63 -10.40
C MET A 242 17.61 9.72 -10.37
N ALA A 243 17.43 8.39 -10.35
CA ALA A 243 18.51 7.42 -10.35
C ALA A 243 19.38 7.48 -11.63
N LYS A 244 18.78 7.82 -12.79
CA LYS A 244 19.53 8.03 -14.04
C LYS A 244 20.59 9.14 -13.93
N GLN A 245 20.37 10.15 -13.08
CA GLN A 245 21.35 11.23 -12.87
C GLN A 245 22.63 10.74 -12.19
N PHE A 246 22.56 9.56 -11.55
CA PHE A 246 23.65 8.93 -10.82
C PHE A 246 24.10 7.60 -11.45
N GLU A 247 23.58 7.25 -12.64
CA GLU A 247 23.85 5.97 -13.32
C GLU A 247 23.43 4.73 -12.47
N HIS A 248 22.37 4.89 -11.67
CA HIS A 248 21.87 3.87 -10.73
C HIS A 248 20.48 3.31 -11.12
N GLU A 249 19.97 3.63 -12.31
CA GLU A 249 18.64 3.21 -12.77
C GLU A 249 18.44 1.69 -12.81
N ASP A 250 19.50 0.91 -12.94
CA ASP A 250 19.41 -0.55 -12.94
C ASP A 250 19.00 -1.15 -11.58
N MET A 251 19.09 -0.37 -10.51
CA MET A 251 18.56 -0.79 -9.20
C MET A 251 17.04 -0.70 -9.09
N ILE A 252 16.35 0.03 -9.98
CA ILE A 252 14.97 0.46 -9.78
C ILE A 252 13.98 -0.43 -10.53
N TYR A 253 12.98 -0.95 -9.80
CA TYR A 253 11.75 -1.51 -10.34
C TYR A 253 10.55 -0.72 -9.79
N MET A 254 9.90 0.09 -10.62
CA MET A 254 8.68 0.80 -10.27
C MET A 254 7.48 -0.05 -10.67
N LEU A 255 6.54 -0.25 -9.77
CA LEU A 255 5.33 -1.04 -9.99
C LEU A 255 4.09 -0.15 -9.86
N ALA A 256 3.06 -0.45 -10.64
CA ALA A 256 1.74 0.17 -10.53
C ALA A 256 0.64 -0.79 -10.96
N SER A 257 -0.59 -0.52 -10.58
CA SER A 257 -1.73 -1.27 -11.09
C SER A 257 -3.02 -0.46 -11.05
N THR A 258 -4.01 -0.88 -11.85
CA THR A 258 -5.36 -0.33 -11.79
C THR A 258 -6.26 -1.06 -10.79
N SER A 259 -5.70 -1.91 -9.92
CA SER A 259 -6.47 -2.73 -8.97
C SER A 259 -7.39 -1.93 -8.05
N LYS A 260 -7.05 -0.68 -7.73
CA LYS A 260 -7.87 0.23 -6.94
C LYS A 260 -8.41 1.41 -7.77
N ILE A 261 -8.21 1.37 -9.09
CA ILE A 261 -8.68 2.37 -10.05
C ILE A 261 -9.93 1.85 -10.78
N THR A 262 -9.87 0.60 -11.26
CA THR A 262 -10.98 -0.07 -11.96
C THR A 262 -11.45 -1.30 -11.16
N PHE A 263 -11.24 -2.50 -11.68
CA PHE A 263 -11.62 -3.74 -11.03
C PHE A 263 -10.38 -4.47 -10.50
N PRO A 264 -10.31 -4.79 -9.18
CA PRO A 264 -9.18 -5.52 -8.62
C PRO A 264 -8.88 -6.86 -9.31
N SER A 265 -9.94 -7.58 -9.73
CA SER A 265 -9.82 -8.90 -10.36
C SER A 265 -9.54 -8.84 -11.88
N ALA A 266 -9.80 -7.69 -12.51
CA ALA A 266 -9.68 -7.49 -13.96
C ALA A 266 -8.99 -6.15 -14.28
N GLY A 267 -8.05 -5.74 -13.46
CA GLY A 267 -7.22 -4.56 -13.68
C GLY A 267 -6.06 -4.83 -14.63
N LEU A 268 -5.20 -3.84 -14.75
CA LEU A 268 -3.88 -3.93 -15.38
C LEU A 268 -2.81 -3.69 -14.34
N ALA A 269 -1.64 -4.29 -14.55
CA ALA A 269 -0.43 -3.96 -13.83
C ALA A 269 0.67 -3.54 -14.81
N ALA A 270 1.56 -2.69 -14.32
CA ALA A 270 2.70 -2.21 -15.09
C ALA A 270 3.95 -2.15 -14.21
N MET A 271 5.09 -2.35 -14.85
CA MET A 271 6.39 -2.08 -14.27
C MET A 271 7.19 -1.15 -15.18
N ALA A 272 7.90 -0.21 -14.55
CA ALA A 272 8.87 0.64 -15.22
C ALA A 272 10.26 0.39 -14.63
N ALA A 273 11.27 0.30 -15.48
CA ALA A 273 12.64 0.03 -15.10
C ALA A 273 13.62 0.53 -16.18
N SER A 274 14.92 0.44 -15.91
CA SER A 274 15.93 0.72 -16.92
C SER A 274 15.78 -0.15 -18.18
N LYS A 275 16.33 0.29 -19.30
CA LYS A 275 16.31 -0.49 -20.55
C LYS A 275 16.96 -1.86 -20.40
N THR A 276 18.02 -1.97 -19.61
CA THR A 276 18.68 -3.24 -19.27
C THR A 276 17.71 -4.20 -18.57
N ASN A 277 17.04 -3.72 -17.52
CA ASN A 277 16.06 -4.50 -16.80
C ASN A 277 14.83 -4.85 -17.67
N ILE A 278 14.33 -3.91 -18.49
CA ILE A 278 13.23 -4.17 -19.44
C ILE A 278 13.59 -5.28 -20.44
N ALA A 279 14.82 -5.30 -20.96
CA ALA A 279 15.24 -6.36 -21.87
C ALA A 279 15.25 -7.74 -21.17
N ASP A 280 15.76 -7.83 -19.94
CA ASP A 280 15.74 -9.06 -19.15
C ASP A 280 14.32 -9.52 -18.79
N LEU A 281 13.45 -8.59 -18.37
CA LEU A 281 12.06 -8.87 -18.06
C LEU A 281 11.25 -9.33 -19.27
N LYS A 282 11.49 -8.76 -20.46
CA LYS A 282 10.87 -9.25 -21.71
C LYS A 282 11.28 -10.68 -21.99
N ARG A 283 12.55 -11.02 -21.73
CA ARG A 283 13.04 -12.40 -21.87
C ARG A 283 12.34 -13.32 -20.87
N MET A 284 12.26 -12.94 -19.59
CA MET A 284 11.52 -13.70 -18.56
C MET A 284 10.06 -13.94 -18.98
N LEU A 285 9.36 -12.89 -19.38
CA LEU A 285 7.96 -12.96 -19.77
C LEU A 285 7.73 -13.86 -21.01
N SER A 286 8.70 -13.93 -21.95
CA SER A 286 8.61 -14.81 -23.11
C SER A 286 8.60 -16.31 -22.77
N PHE A 287 9.08 -16.67 -21.59
CA PHE A 287 8.97 -18.04 -21.05
C PHE A 287 7.70 -18.22 -20.20
N GLN A 288 7.18 -17.16 -19.59
CA GLN A 288 5.99 -17.21 -18.76
C GLN A 288 4.71 -17.23 -19.58
N ASN A 289 4.64 -16.43 -20.66
CA ASN A 289 3.48 -16.31 -21.54
C ASN A 289 3.89 -15.88 -22.96
N ILE A 290 2.95 -15.98 -23.90
CA ILE A 290 3.16 -15.55 -25.30
C ILE A 290 2.66 -14.10 -25.50
N GLY A 291 2.07 -13.50 -24.49
CA GLY A 291 1.56 -12.15 -24.46
C GLY A 291 0.48 -11.95 -23.40
N PRO A 292 0.35 -10.74 -22.86
CA PRO A 292 -0.62 -10.43 -21.83
C PRO A 292 -2.07 -10.40 -22.38
N ASP A 293 -3.04 -10.18 -21.48
CA ASP A 293 -4.44 -9.92 -21.83
C ASP A 293 -4.59 -8.54 -22.52
N LYS A 294 -4.39 -8.54 -23.85
CA LYS A 294 -4.42 -7.32 -24.67
C LYS A 294 -5.84 -6.81 -24.93
N ILE A 295 -6.86 -7.67 -24.82
CA ILE A 295 -8.25 -7.22 -24.89
C ILE A 295 -8.56 -6.33 -23.69
N ASN A 296 -8.14 -6.74 -22.51
CA ASN A 296 -8.30 -5.92 -21.30
C ASN A 296 -7.45 -4.64 -21.36
N GLN A 297 -6.25 -4.71 -21.93
CA GLN A 297 -5.43 -3.52 -22.16
C GLN A 297 -6.11 -2.54 -23.11
N LEU A 298 -6.64 -3.02 -24.26
CA LEU A 298 -7.37 -2.18 -25.21
C LEU A 298 -8.59 -1.51 -24.56
N ARG A 299 -9.31 -2.26 -23.73
CA ARG A 299 -10.46 -1.76 -22.96
C ARG A 299 -10.07 -0.59 -22.06
N HIS A 300 -8.99 -0.72 -21.30
CA HIS A 300 -8.48 0.34 -20.43
C HIS A 300 -7.94 1.54 -21.20
N ALA A 301 -7.21 1.29 -22.30
CA ALA A 301 -6.70 2.35 -23.16
C ALA A 301 -7.83 3.20 -23.76
N LEU A 302 -8.90 2.57 -24.24
CA LEU A 302 -10.08 3.27 -24.77
C LEU A 302 -10.87 3.99 -23.68
N PHE A 303 -10.93 3.45 -22.48
CA PHE A 303 -11.64 4.04 -21.35
C PHE A 303 -10.97 5.31 -20.84
N PHE A 304 -9.68 5.24 -20.57
CA PHE A 304 -8.92 6.36 -19.98
C PHE A 304 -8.36 7.33 -21.00
N LYS A 305 -7.92 6.82 -22.15
CA LYS A 305 -7.22 7.53 -23.24
C LYS A 305 -5.81 8.01 -22.84
N ASN A 306 -5.65 8.68 -21.69
CA ASN A 306 -4.41 9.25 -21.15
C ASN A 306 -4.48 9.41 -19.63
N LYS A 307 -3.41 9.91 -19.02
CA LYS A 307 -3.33 10.20 -17.57
C LYS A 307 -4.45 11.14 -17.09
N GLU A 308 -4.83 12.14 -17.86
CA GLU A 308 -5.91 13.06 -17.49
C GLU A 308 -7.25 12.32 -17.33
N GLY A 309 -7.55 11.35 -18.20
CA GLY A 309 -8.72 10.47 -18.07
C GLY A 309 -8.69 9.64 -16.79
N VAL A 310 -7.53 9.11 -16.40
CA VAL A 310 -7.35 8.43 -15.11
C VAL A 310 -7.61 9.39 -13.96
N LEU A 311 -7.03 10.60 -13.96
CA LEU A 311 -7.21 11.58 -12.90
C LEU A 311 -8.67 12.03 -12.75
N LYS A 312 -9.40 12.22 -13.87
CA LYS A 312 -10.85 12.52 -13.85
C LYS A 312 -11.67 11.37 -13.22
N HIS A 313 -11.29 10.14 -13.50
CA HIS A 313 -11.92 8.97 -12.88
C HIS A 313 -11.62 8.90 -11.39
N MET A 314 -10.37 9.13 -10.99
CA MET A 314 -9.95 9.12 -9.58
C MET A 314 -10.57 10.26 -8.77
N ALA A 315 -10.83 11.42 -9.38
CA ALA A 315 -11.57 12.51 -8.72
C ALA A 315 -12.98 12.07 -8.30
N LYS A 316 -13.71 11.30 -9.16
CA LYS A 316 -15.01 10.73 -8.80
C LYS A 316 -14.89 9.68 -7.67
N GLN A 317 -13.82 8.89 -7.67
CA GLN A 317 -13.55 7.95 -6.57
C GLN A 317 -13.28 8.69 -5.26
N ALA A 318 -12.53 9.79 -5.29
CA ALA A 318 -12.27 10.61 -4.12
C ALA A 318 -13.57 11.18 -3.50
N GLU A 319 -14.53 11.59 -4.31
CA GLU A 319 -15.86 12.05 -3.82
C GLU A 319 -16.60 10.99 -3.01
N ILE A 320 -16.39 9.69 -3.32
CA ILE A 320 -17.02 8.57 -2.60
C ILE A 320 -16.29 8.26 -1.29
N ILE A 321 -14.95 8.23 -1.32
CA ILE A 321 -14.18 7.74 -0.17
C ILE A 321 -13.79 8.83 0.83
N ARG A 322 -13.59 10.09 0.37
CA ARG A 322 -13.21 11.21 1.24
C ARG A 322 -14.16 11.40 2.44
N PRO A 323 -15.50 11.42 2.27
CA PRO A 323 -16.40 11.57 3.41
C PRO A 323 -16.28 10.46 4.47
N LYS A 324 -15.87 9.25 4.05
CA LYS A 324 -15.63 8.14 4.97
C LYS A 324 -14.37 8.37 5.83
N PHE A 325 -13.30 8.91 5.22
CA PHE A 325 -12.11 9.33 5.96
C PHE A 325 -12.40 10.46 6.92
N GLU A 326 -13.07 11.51 6.44
CA GLU A 326 -13.44 12.67 7.25
C GLU A 326 -14.32 12.28 8.44
N GLY A 327 -15.31 11.40 8.22
CA GLY A 327 -16.16 10.87 9.28
C GLY A 327 -15.39 10.06 10.32
N MET A 328 -14.48 9.19 9.89
CA MET A 328 -13.62 8.43 10.80
C MET A 328 -12.71 9.35 11.62
N LEU A 329 -11.99 10.26 10.96
CA LEU A 329 -11.06 11.19 11.61
C LEU A 329 -11.77 12.13 12.59
N ALA A 330 -12.98 12.58 12.28
CA ALA A 330 -13.77 13.42 13.18
C ALA A 330 -14.07 12.72 14.50
N VAL A 331 -14.44 11.43 14.46
CA VAL A 331 -14.71 10.63 15.68
C VAL A 331 -13.42 10.34 16.44
N LEU A 332 -12.33 9.95 15.76
CA LEU A 332 -11.02 9.76 16.40
C LEU A 332 -10.59 11.03 17.15
N LYS A 333 -10.75 12.19 16.50
CA LYS A 333 -10.40 13.49 17.10
C LYS A 333 -11.28 13.82 18.32
N ALA A 334 -12.58 13.59 18.22
CA ALA A 334 -13.51 13.87 19.32
C ALA A 334 -13.27 12.96 20.55
N GLU A 335 -13.01 11.67 20.33
CA GLU A 335 -12.96 10.66 21.38
C GLU A 335 -11.56 10.43 21.94
N LEU A 336 -10.49 10.66 21.18
CA LEU A 336 -9.11 10.29 21.59
C LEU A 336 -8.17 11.48 21.75
N SER A 337 -8.48 12.67 21.18
CA SER A 337 -7.57 13.82 21.30
C SER A 337 -7.36 14.25 22.73
N GLY A 338 -6.10 14.53 23.08
CA GLY A 338 -5.71 15.03 24.40
C GLY A 338 -5.66 13.98 25.51
N LEU A 339 -6.03 12.72 25.23
CA LEU A 339 -5.96 11.64 26.23
C LEU A 339 -4.54 11.06 26.39
N GLY A 340 -3.64 11.25 25.41
CA GLY A 340 -2.27 10.75 25.44
C GLY A 340 -2.14 9.24 25.29
N ILE A 341 -3.16 8.58 24.72
CA ILE A 341 -3.24 7.13 24.53
C ILE A 341 -3.26 6.70 23.07
N ALA A 342 -3.36 7.65 22.15
CA ALA A 342 -3.38 7.39 20.73
C ALA A 342 -2.90 8.60 19.94
N SER A 343 -2.29 8.34 18.79
CA SER A 343 -2.05 9.27 17.68
C SER A 343 -2.44 8.61 16.36
N TRP A 344 -2.67 9.41 15.33
CA TRP A 344 -2.99 8.91 13.99
C TRP A 344 -2.55 9.90 12.92
N ASN A 345 -2.39 9.40 11.70
CA ASN A 345 -2.15 10.24 10.55
C ASN A 345 -3.48 10.79 9.99
N GLU A 346 -3.41 11.96 9.37
CA GLU A 346 -4.50 12.54 8.58
C GLU A 346 -4.13 12.47 7.09
N PRO A 347 -4.44 11.36 6.40
CA PRO A 347 -3.92 11.12 5.05
C PRO A 347 -4.59 12.04 4.03
N ARG A 348 -3.78 12.55 3.08
CA ARG A 348 -4.26 13.31 1.91
C ARG A 348 -4.65 12.40 0.75
N GLY A 349 -4.40 11.09 0.88
CA GLY A 349 -4.69 10.09 -0.13
C GLY A 349 -4.54 8.66 0.36
N GLY A 350 -4.63 7.71 -0.56
CA GLY A 350 -4.53 6.30 -0.23
C GLY A 350 -5.82 5.71 0.36
N TYR A 351 -5.68 4.63 1.11
CA TYR A 351 -6.80 3.80 1.56
C TYR A 351 -6.86 3.58 3.08
N PHE A 352 -5.90 4.14 3.84
CA PHE A 352 -5.71 3.76 5.24
C PHE A 352 -5.48 4.94 6.17
N ILE A 353 -5.86 4.73 7.42
CA ILE A 353 -5.42 5.51 8.57
C ILE A 353 -4.60 4.58 9.45
N ALA A 354 -3.39 4.97 9.82
CA ALA A 354 -2.62 4.30 10.86
C ALA A 354 -2.93 4.95 12.20
N ALA A 355 -3.37 4.14 13.17
CA ALA A 355 -3.54 4.56 14.55
C ALA A 355 -2.42 3.92 15.38
N GLU A 356 -1.62 4.76 16.02
CA GLU A 356 -0.63 4.35 17.00
C GLU A 356 -1.21 4.52 18.40
N LEU A 357 -1.44 3.41 19.09
CA LEU A 357 -2.04 3.34 20.41
C LEU A 357 -0.96 3.33 21.50
N LEU A 358 -1.39 3.45 22.74
CA LEU A 358 -0.51 3.23 23.90
C LEU A 358 0.21 1.87 23.74
N PRO A 359 1.55 1.81 23.82
CA PRO A 359 2.29 0.56 23.67
C PRO A 359 1.72 -0.57 24.53
N GLY A 360 1.60 -1.78 23.96
CA GLY A 360 1.03 -2.96 24.62
C GLY A 360 -0.50 -3.03 24.62
N THR A 361 -1.20 -2.21 23.81
CA THR A 361 -2.68 -2.21 23.80
C THR A 361 -3.32 -2.59 22.48
N ALA A 362 -2.56 -2.70 21.38
CA ALA A 362 -3.14 -2.98 20.06
C ALA A 362 -3.85 -4.34 19.99
N LYS A 363 -3.25 -5.42 20.50
CA LYS A 363 -3.88 -6.75 20.53
C LYS A 363 -5.17 -6.74 21.35
N ARG A 364 -5.15 -6.09 22.53
CA ARG A 364 -6.33 -5.99 23.39
C ARG A 364 -7.44 -5.20 22.72
N THR A 365 -7.10 -4.07 22.06
CA THR A 365 -8.07 -3.28 21.30
C THR A 365 -8.71 -4.09 20.18
N VAL A 366 -7.93 -4.85 19.39
CA VAL A 366 -8.47 -5.73 18.34
C VAL A 366 -9.40 -6.80 18.92
N ALA A 367 -9.04 -7.40 20.06
CA ALA A 367 -9.88 -8.39 20.73
C ALA A 367 -11.23 -7.81 21.14
N LEU A 368 -11.23 -6.64 21.81
CA LEU A 368 -12.44 -5.93 22.22
C LEU A 368 -13.32 -5.57 21.00
N CYS A 369 -12.72 -5.00 19.96
CA CYS A 369 -13.44 -4.68 18.73
C CYS A 369 -14.13 -5.92 18.14
N LYS A 370 -13.40 -7.03 18.02
CA LYS A 370 -13.93 -8.28 17.47
C LYS A 370 -15.08 -8.85 18.31
N GLU A 371 -14.95 -8.84 19.64
CA GLU A 371 -16.01 -9.31 20.55
C GLU A 371 -17.29 -8.49 20.44
N ALA A 372 -17.17 -7.18 20.14
CA ALA A 372 -18.31 -6.29 19.97
C ALA A 372 -18.80 -6.16 18.52
N GLY A 373 -18.25 -6.98 17.59
CA GLY A 373 -18.72 -7.09 16.21
C GLY A 373 -18.04 -6.13 15.22
N LEU A 374 -16.87 -5.57 15.55
CA LEU A 374 -16.04 -4.79 14.64
C LEU A 374 -14.81 -5.58 14.22
N THR A 375 -14.69 -5.86 12.92
CA THR A 375 -13.53 -6.52 12.34
C THR A 375 -12.45 -5.50 11.97
N LEU A 376 -11.24 -5.70 12.51
CA LEU A 376 -10.02 -4.98 12.18
C LEU A 376 -8.98 -5.93 11.57
N THR A 377 -7.97 -5.37 10.92
CA THR A 377 -6.74 -6.12 10.60
C THR A 377 -6.05 -6.52 11.91
N GLY A 378 -5.51 -7.73 11.97
CA GLY A 378 -4.83 -8.21 13.18
C GLY A 378 -3.67 -7.32 13.61
N ALA A 379 -3.51 -7.12 14.92
CA ALA A 379 -2.37 -6.39 15.48
C ALA A 379 -1.05 -7.06 15.06
N GLY A 380 -0.04 -6.25 14.74
CA GLY A 380 1.25 -6.71 14.27
C GLY A 380 1.34 -7.01 12.77
N SER A 381 0.22 -7.19 12.06
CA SER A 381 0.22 -7.58 10.63
C SER A 381 0.99 -6.61 9.72
N VAL A 382 1.13 -5.35 10.10
CA VAL A 382 1.85 -4.31 9.34
C VAL A 382 3.36 -4.31 9.59
N TYR A 383 3.86 -5.33 10.24
CA TYR A 383 5.29 -5.57 10.50
C TYR A 383 5.75 -6.92 9.99
N PRO A 384 7.04 -7.08 9.63
CA PRO A 384 7.62 -8.38 9.30
C PRO A 384 7.30 -9.46 10.35
N TYR A 385 7.00 -10.67 9.88
CA TYR A 385 6.64 -11.82 10.73
C TYR A 385 5.39 -11.59 11.61
N GLY A 386 4.59 -10.57 11.32
CA GLY A 386 3.42 -10.22 12.14
C GLY A 386 3.76 -9.71 13.55
N LYS A 387 4.97 -9.18 13.76
CA LYS A 387 5.48 -8.78 15.08
C LYS A 387 5.69 -7.28 15.14
N ASP A 388 4.73 -6.56 15.72
CA ASP A 388 4.91 -5.18 16.18
C ASP A 388 5.65 -5.20 17.53
N PRO A 389 6.87 -4.66 17.61
CA PRO A 389 7.64 -4.69 18.85
C PRO A 389 6.97 -3.94 20.00
N ALA A 390 6.22 -2.88 19.69
CA ALA A 390 5.53 -2.04 20.66
C ALA A 390 4.09 -2.50 20.94
N ASP A 391 3.52 -3.40 20.14
CA ASP A 391 2.09 -3.75 20.19
C ASP A 391 1.18 -2.51 20.21
N SER A 392 1.41 -1.58 19.27
CA SER A 392 0.80 -0.25 19.27
C SER A 392 0.11 0.13 17.98
N VAL A 393 0.55 -0.39 16.80
CA VAL A 393 0.06 0.11 15.51
C VAL A 393 -1.10 -0.72 14.98
N LEU A 394 -2.20 -0.04 14.66
CA LEU A 394 -3.36 -0.61 14.01
C LEU A 394 -3.67 0.09 12.69
N ARG A 395 -4.06 -0.70 11.69
CA ARG A 395 -4.51 -0.22 10.37
C ARG A 395 -6.03 -0.13 10.33
N ILE A 396 -6.55 1.05 10.02
CA ILE A 396 -7.97 1.33 9.80
C ILE A 396 -8.20 1.55 8.31
N ALA A 397 -9.16 0.83 7.72
CA ALA A 397 -9.51 0.91 6.31
C ALA A 397 -10.98 1.34 6.13
N PRO A 398 -11.29 2.63 6.07
CA PRO A 398 -12.69 3.10 6.00
C PRO A 398 -13.30 2.96 4.61
N THR A 399 -12.52 2.63 3.57
CA THR A 399 -12.92 2.72 2.17
C THR A 399 -14.05 1.77 1.77
N PHE A 400 -14.09 0.56 2.30
CA PHE A 400 -15.06 -0.47 1.91
C PHE A 400 -16.41 -0.35 2.62
N ALA A 401 -16.42 0.00 3.90
CA ALA A 401 -17.64 0.11 4.69
C ALA A 401 -18.62 1.17 4.11
N PRO A 402 -19.92 0.94 4.16
CA PRO A 402 -20.91 1.98 3.87
C PRO A 402 -20.68 3.22 4.75
N ILE A 403 -20.92 4.41 4.19
CA ILE A 403 -20.69 5.66 4.93
C ILE A 403 -21.53 5.73 6.22
N SER A 404 -22.71 5.13 6.21
CA SER A 404 -23.61 5.06 7.38
C SER A 404 -23.05 4.24 8.54
N GLU A 405 -22.12 3.32 8.28
CA GLU A 405 -21.49 2.47 9.29
C GLU A 405 -20.24 3.10 9.91
N ILE A 406 -19.63 4.09 9.25
CA ILE A 406 -18.38 4.71 9.69
C ILE A 406 -18.46 5.28 11.11
N PRO A 407 -19.50 6.05 11.51
CA PRO A 407 -19.57 6.57 12.87
C PRO A 407 -19.61 5.48 13.94
N ALA A 408 -20.40 4.43 13.73
CA ALA A 408 -20.52 3.33 14.69
C ALA A 408 -19.20 2.53 14.80
N ALA A 409 -18.52 2.30 13.67
CA ALA A 409 -17.23 1.61 13.66
C ALA A 409 -16.14 2.44 14.38
N ALA A 410 -16.10 3.74 14.12
CA ALA A 410 -15.16 4.67 14.74
C ALA A 410 -15.38 4.78 16.26
N GLU A 411 -16.63 4.94 16.71
CA GLU A 411 -16.96 4.99 18.13
C GLU A 411 -16.56 3.70 18.86
N LEU A 412 -16.90 2.54 18.28
CA LEU A 412 -16.55 1.25 18.88
C LEU A 412 -15.03 1.05 18.94
N PHE A 413 -14.30 1.46 17.90
CA PHE A 413 -12.83 1.46 17.92
C PHE A 413 -12.30 2.34 19.06
N CYS A 414 -12.79 3.57 19.20
CA CYS A 414 -12.33 4.51 20.22
C CYS A 414 -12.64 4.00 21.64
N ILE A 415 -13.84 3.48 21.89
CA ILE A 415 -14.20 2.87 23.18
C ILE A 415 -13.25 1.73 23.52
N SER A 416 -12.99 0.85 22.55
CA SER A 416 -12.10 -0.30 22.72
C SER A 416 -10.66 0.10 23.00
N ALA A 417 -10.13 1.12 22.31
CA ALA A 417 -8.79 1.65 22.52
C ALA A 417 -8.64 2.31 23.90
N ARG A 418 -9.64 3.12 24.31
CA ARG A 418 -9.67 3.75 25.65
C ARG A 418 -9.76 2.72 26.75
N LEU A 419 -10.60 1.69 26.58
CA LEU A 419 -10.76 0.61 27.57
C LEU A 419 -9.47 -0.20 27.72
N ALA A 420 -8.84 -0.59 26.61
CA ALA A 420 -7.54 -1.28 26.62
C ALA A 420 -6.44 -0.46 27.31
N ALA A 421 -6.40 0.86 27.05
CA ALA A 421 -5.44 1.75 27.68
C ALA A 421 -5.69 1.88 29.20
N ALA A 422 -6.96 2.02 29.63
CA ALA A 422 -7.32 2.09 31.04
C ALA A 422 -6.99 0.79 31.77
N GLU A 423 -7.30 -0.38 31.19
CA GLU A 423 -6.96 -1.70 31.73
C GLU A 423 -5.45 -1.82 31.95
N LYS A 424 -4.64 -1.46 30.95
CA LYS A 424 -3.18 -1.51 31.01
C LYS A 424 -2.62 -0.62 32.11
N LEU A 425 -2.99 0.67 32.13
CA LEU A 425 -2.46 1.63 33.10
C LEU A 425 -2.85 1.30 34.53
N LEU A 426 -4.04 0.72 34.77
CA LEU A 426 -4.44 0.22 36.09
C LEU A 426 -3.59 -0.98 36.48
N SER A 427 -3.37 -1.94 35.61
CA SER A 427 -2.52 -3.10 35.88
C SER A 427 -1.07 -2.72 36.22
N GLU A 428 -0.52 -1.69 35.55
CA GLU A 428 0.84 -1.18 35.86
C GLU A 428 0.96 -0.47 37.19
N ARG A 429 -0.17 -0.05 37.80
CA ARG A 429 -0.17 0.59 39.14
C ARG A 429 -0.40 -0.38 40.30
N GLU A 430 -0.91 -1.57 39.99
CA GLU A 430 -1.15 -2.64 40.95
C GLU A 430 0.08 -3.56 41.15
N GLY A 431 1.00 -3.58 40.18
CA GLY A 431 2.25 -4.37 40.17
C GLY A 431 3.45 -3.52 40.59
#